data_51e70c400a13907c7f9ede7c32af38c1
#
_entry.id   51e70c400a13907c7f9ede7c32af38c1
#
_cell.length_a   1.000
_cell.length_b   1.000
_cell.length_c   1.000
_cell.angle_alpha   90.00
_cell.angle_beta   90.00
_cell.angle_gamma   90.00
#
_symmetry.space_group_name_H-M   'P 1'
#
loop_
_entity.id
_entity.type
_entity.pdbx_description
1 polymer ?
#
loop_
_entity_poly.entity_id
_entity_poly.type
_entity_poly.pdbx_seq_one_letter_code
_entity_poly.pdbx_strand_id
1 'polypeptide(L)'
;MKVHEYQAKKFFASYGLPVDRNIICRTPDEAVEAYKQLGVDKAVVKAQVHTGGRGKAGGVKLGSNEAEIRQHAEAILGMDIKGFIVDRVLVSEAVDIASEYYMSILVDRKSKCPMLMLSRAGGMDIEQVAKETPEKIEKIVIDPVVGMSDYLAREAAFKLFDDMAQVKQAVPIFKNIYKLFTEKDASLAEINPLVMLKDGSLKAIDAKMTFDDNALFRHPDVAELFEPTEEERKEREAKDKGFSYVNLGGSIGCMVNGAGLAMATMDMIKLYGGEPANFLDIGGSSNPEKIVEAMKLLLSDKHVKVVLINIFGGITRCDDVANGLLEAFKVIETDIPIVIRLTGTNEAEGRAILEGTHFTVGTSMADAGHKAVELSKKL
;
A
#
# COMPACT_ATOMS: atom_id res chain seq x y z
N MET A 1 -1.49 -6.58 2.13
CA MET A 1 -0.55 -6.27 3.24
C MET A 1 0.88 -6.20 2.69
N LYS A 2 1.60 -5.11 2.91
CA LYS A 2 3.02 -4.95 2.56
C LYS A 2 3.88 -5.42 3.72
N VAL A 3 5.08 -5.94 3.44
CA VAL A 3 6.09 -6.27 4.46
C VAL A 3 7.40 -5.55 4.17
N HIS A 4 8.25 -5.41 5.20
CA HIS A 4 9.59 -4.84 5.04
C HIS A 4 10.52 -5.76 4.24
N GLU A 5 11.59 -5.19 3.67
CA GLU A 5 12.60 -5.93 2.91
C GLU A 5 13.16 -7.13 3.71
N TYR A 6 13.52 -6.93 4.99
CA TYR A 6 14.07 -8.00 5.82
C TYR A 6 13.08 -9.15 6.06
N GLN A 7 11.78 -8.85 6.11
CA GLN A 7 10.72 -9.85 6.24
C GLN A 7 10.54 -10.59 4.91
N ALA A 8 10.51 -9.88 3.78
CA ALA A 8 10.45 -10.48 2.45
C ALA A 8 11.65 -11.41 2.19
N LYS A 9 12.88 -10.98 2.57
CA LYS A 9 14.08 -11.82 2.46
C LYS A 9 14.01 -13.11 3.30
N LYS A 10 13.36 -13.07 4.48
CA LYS A 10 13.12 -14.28 5.28
C LYS A 10 12.22 -15.28 4.53
N PHE A 11 11.16 -14.81 3.91
CA PHE A 11 10.33 -15.67 3.04
C PHE A 11 11.13 -16.20 1.87
N PHE A 12 11.89 -15.38 1.18
CA PHE A 12 12.72 -15.81 0.05
C PHE A 12 13.70 -16.92 0.48
N ALA A 13 14.41 -16.71 1.56
CA ALA A 13 15.35 -17.71 2.11
C ALA A 13 14.65 -19.02 2.49
N SER A 14 13.46 -18.97 3.10
CA SER A 14 12.69 -20.15 3.51
C SER A 14 12.20 -21.00 2.32
N TYR A 15 12.09 -20.37 1.15
CA TYR A 15 11.79 -21.05 -0.12
C TYR A 15 13.02 -21.36 -0.97
N GLY A 16 14.23 -21.17 -0.41
CA GLY A 16 15.49 -21.54 -1.07
C GLY A 16 15.95 -20.55 -2.15
N LEU A 17 15.46 -19.30 -2.13
CA LEU A 17 16.05 -18.27 -2.98
C LEU A 17 17.38 -17.79 -2.37
N PRO A 18 18.41 -17.53 -3.21
CA PRO A 18 19.70 -17.02 -2.74
C PRO A 18 19.57 -15.55 -2.34
N VAL A 19 19.54 -15.27 -1.05
CA VAL A 19 19.53 -13.91 -0.51
C VAL A 19 20.88 -13.55 0.11
N ASP A 20 21.17 -12.25 0.22
CA ASP A 20 22.33 -11.75 0.97
C ASP A 20 22.15 -12.02 2.48
N ARG A 21 23.26 -12.21 3.21
CA ARG A 21 23.26 -12.28 4.67
C ARG A 21 22.94 -10.90 5.22
N ASN A 22 22.00 -10.84 6.15
CA ASN A 22 21.50 -9.57 6.68
C ASN A 22 21.01 -9.71 8.12
N ILE A 23 21.07 -8.61 8.88
CA ILE A 23 20.63 -8.52 10.28
C ILE A 23 19.89 -7.20 10.45
N ILE A 24 18.69 -7.26 11.03
CA ILE A 24 17.88 -6.09 11.36
C ILE A 24 18.36 -5.44 12.66
N CYS A 25 18.45 -4.10 12.69
CA CYS A 25 18.98 -3.32 13.80
C CYS A 25 18.08 -2.10 14.06
N ARG A 26 17.90 -1.76 15.33
CA ARG A 26 17.11 -0.59 15.78
C ARG A 26 17.96 0.52 16.36
N THR A 27 19.22 0.23 16.66
CA THR A 27 20.19 1.19 17.21
C THR A 27 21.49 1.16 16.43
N PRO A 28 22.32 2.23 16.49
CA PRO A 28 23.65 2.23 15.91
C PRO A 28 24.59 1.18 16.51
N ASP A 29 24.44 0.88 17.80
CA ASP A 29 25.22 -0.17 18.47
C ASP A 29 24.89 -1.57 17.92
N GLU A 30 23.61 -1.87 17.74
CA GLU A 30 23.16 -3.11 17.10
C GLU A 30 23.68 -3.22 15.66
N ALA A 31 23.76 -2.11 14.91
CA ALA A 31 24.28 -2.12 13.55
C ALA A 31 25.77 -2.46 13.49
N VAL A 32 26.56 -1.95 14.45
CA VAL A 32 27.98 -2.30 14.59
C VAL A 32 28.14 -3.77 14.95
N GLU A 33 27.33 -4.27 15.89
CA GLU A 33 27.38 -5.66 16.29
C GLU A 33 26.97 -6.60 15.14
N ALA A 34 25.95 -6.22 14.37
CA ALA A 34 25.54 -6.94 13.16
C ALA A 34 26.66 -7.01 12.11
N TYR A 35 27.40 -5.91 11.91
CA TYR A 35 28.55 -5.89 11.01
C TYR A 35 29.64 -6.89 11.46
N LYS A 36 29.94 -6.94 12.76
CA LYS A 36 30.90 -7.92 13.32
C LYS A 36 30.41 -9.36 13.12
N GLN A 37 29.13 -9.63 13.38
CA GLN A 37 28.55 -10.96 13.21
C GLN A 37 28.54 -11.43 11.75
N LEU A 38 28.34 -10.52 10.79
CA LEU A 38 28.44 -10.83 9.37
C LEU A 38 29.86 -11.22 8.96
N GLY A 39 30.90 -10.67 9.62
CA GLY A 39 32.29 -11.00 9.37
C GLY A 39 32.73 -10.69 7.94
N VAL A 40 32.32 -9.54 7.41
CA VAL A 40 32.57 -9.10 6.03
C VAL A 40 33.42 -7.82 6.02
N ASP A 41 34.19 -7.61 4.95
CA ASP A 41 35.01 -6.39 4.79
C ASP A 41 34.13 -5.15 4.57
N LYS A 42 32.97 -5.32 3.94
CA LYS A 42 32.03 -4.23 3.64
C LYS A 42 30.61 -4.68 3.89
N ALA A 43 29.80 -3.78 4.43
CA ALA A 43 28.36 -3.98 4.60
C ALA A 43 27.55 -2.76 4.12
N VAL A 44 26.30 -3.00 3.75
CA VAL A 44 25.36 -1.96 3.35
C VAL A 44 24.35 -1.75 4.47
N VAL A 45 24.18 -0.51 4.92
CA VAL A 45 23.16 -0.09 5.87
C VAL A 45 21.96 0.44 5.09
N LYS A 46 20.80 -0.21 5.22
CA LYS A 46 19.59 0.09 4.44
C LYS A 46 18.43 0.47 5.35
N ALA A 47 17.81 1.63 5.13
CA ALA A 47 16.55 2.00 5.76
C ALA A 47 15.46 0.95 5.52
N GLN A 48 14.64 0.66 6.53
CA GLN A 48 13.49 -0.23 6.42
C GLN A 48 12.20 0.57 6.55
N VAL A 49 11.57 0.85 5.41
CA VAL A 49 10.30 1.59 5.28
C VAL A 49 9.44 0.99 4.18
N HIS A 50 8.12 1.16 4.26
CA HIS A 50 7.14 0.63 3.29
C HIS A 50 7.07 1.43 1.98
N THR A 51 8.15 2.11 1.58
CA THR A 51 8.22 2.87 0.33
C THR A 51 9.47 2.55 -0.47
N GLY A 52 9.37 2.68 -1.78
CA GLY A 52 10.49 2.55 -2.71
C GLY A 52 11.32 3.82 -2.82
N GLY A 53 12.51 3.71 -3.47
CA GLY A 53 13.40 4.84 -3.71
C GLY A 53 14.29 5.23 -2.53
N ARG A 54 14.47 4.34 -1.55
CA ARG A 54 15.32 4.51 -0.36
C ARG A 54 16.73 4.95 -0.71
N GLY A 55 17.34 4.38 -1.76
CA GLY A 55 18.66 4.76 -2.23
C GLY A 55 18.75 6.21 -2.69
N LYS A 56 17.75 6.67 -3.48
CA LYS A 56 17.68 8.08 -3.94
C LYS A 56 17.49 9.07 -2.80
N ALA A 57 16.85 8.65 -1.71
CA ALA A 57 16.65 9.44 -0.51
C ALA A 57 17.85 9.41 0.45
N GLY A 58 18.95 8.70 0.13
CA GLY A 58 20.12 8.56 1.01
C GLY A 58 19.98 7.51 2.12
N GLY A 59 18.91 6.70 2.10
CA GLY A 59 18.62 5.64 3.05
C GLY A 59 19.38 4.32 2.79
N VAL A 60 20.37 4.31 1.90
CA VAL A 60 21.25 3.16 1.61
C VAL A 60 22.69 3.65 1.55
N LYS A 61 23.54 3.13 2.43
CA LYS A 61 24.96 3.54 2.54
C LYS A 61 25.88 2.34 2.72
N LEU A 62 27.03 2.37 2.04
CA LEU A 62 28.07 1.36 2.13
C LEU A 62 29.11 1.79 3.19
N GLY A 63 29.47 0.88 4.11
CA GLY A 63 30.54 1.07 5.08
C GLY A 63 31.51 -0.09 5.08
N SER A 64 32.75 0.17 5.42
CA SER A 64 33.90 -0.76 5.41
C SER A 64 34.58 -0.93 6.77
N ASN A 65 34.05 -0.29 7.79
CA ASN A 65 34.54 -0.40 9.19
C ASN A 65 33.41 -0.04 10.17
N GLU A 66 33.63 -0.37 11.45
CA GLU A 66 32.64 -0.15 12.52
C GLU A 66 32.22 1.32 12.66
N ALA A 67 33.18 2.27 12.51
CA ALA A 67 32.89 3.69 12.64
C ALA A 67 31.98 4.20 11.52
N GLU A 68 32.19 3.78 10.28
CA GLU A 68 31.36 4.10 9.14
C GLU A 68 29.95 3.48 9.28
N ILE A 69 29.86 2.21 9.71
CA ILE A 69 28.56 1.55 9.94
C ILE A 69 27.76 2.29 11.01
N ARG A 70 28.40 2.68 12.14
CA ARG A 70 27.75 3.49 13.18
C ARG A 70 27.25 4.81 12.62
N GLN A 71 28.12 5.58 11.96
CA GLN A 71 27.77 6.87 11.37
C GLN A 71 26.61 6.76 10.37
N HIS A 72 26.60 5.70 9.55
CA HIS A 72 25.53 5.47 8.60
C HIS A 72 24.21 5.10 9.28
N ALA A 73 24.24 4.27 10.32
CA ALA A 73 23.06 3.93 11.09
C ALA A 73 22.49 5.17 11.80
N GLU A 74 23.32 6.01 12.43
CA GLU A 74 22.92 7.28 13.06
C GLU A 74 22.30 8.25 12.07
N ALA A 75 22.83 8.33 10.85
CA ALA A 75 22.31 9.22 9.81
C ALA A 75 20.99 8.73 9.18
N ILE A 76 20.74 7.42 9.20
CA ILE A 76 19.55 6.82 8.57
C ILE A 76 18.40 6.66 9.57
N LEU A 77 18.69 6.28 10.81
CA LEU A 77 17.68 6.19 11.87
C LEU A 77 17.09 7.58 12.16
N GLY A 78 15.77 7.68 12.21
CA GLY A 78 15.02 8.93 12.37
C GLY A 78 14.88 9.77 11.08
N MET A 79 15.47 9.35 9.95
CA MET A 79 15.27 10.02 8.66
C MET A 79 13.82 9.90 8.20
N ASP A 80 13.27 10.98 7.62
CA ASP A 80 12.02 10.95 6.90
C ASP A 80 12.27 10.55 5.44
N ILE A 81 11.64 9.45 5.01
CA ILE A 81 11.65 9.01 3.60
C ILE A 81 10.20 9.00 3.10
N LYS A 82 9.79 10.03 2.41
CA LYS A 82 8.44 10.19 1.84
C LYS A 82 7.33 10.07 2.90
N GLY A 83 7.50 10.68 4.06
CA GLY A 83 6.56 10.66 5.17
C GLY A 83 6.68 9.45 6.12
N PHE A 84 7.63 8.54 5.85
CA PHE A 84 7.93 7.40 6.71
C PHE A 84 9.20 7.67 7.52
N ILE A 85 9.07 7.71 8.85
CA ILE A 85 10.22 7.83 9.73
C ILE A 85 10.91 6.47 9.85
N VAL A 86 12.20 6.43 9.58
CA VAL A 86 13.01 5.21 9.66
C VAL A 86 13.26 4.85 11.13
N ASP A 87 12.66 3.79 11.62
CA ASP A 87 12.80 3.28 12.99
C ASP A 87 13.80 2.12 13.10
N ARG A 88 14.23 1.56 11.98
CA ARG A 88 15.17 0.43 11.90
C ARG A 88 15.95 0.42 10.61
N VAL A 89 17.14 -0.19 10.66
CA VAL A 89 18.02 -0.39 9.51
C VAL A 89 18.34 -1.87 9.33
N LEU A 90 18.57 -2.28 8.09
CA LEU A 90 19.07 -3.60 7.73
C LEU A 90 20.54 -3.50 7.40
N VAL A 91 21.40 -4.20 8.14
CA VAL A 91 22.82 -4.34 7.83
C VAL A 91 22.98 -5.61 7.00
N SER A 92 23.42 -5.47 5.76
CA SER A 92 23.57 -6.57 4.79
C SER A 92 25.01 -6.67 4.32
N GLU A 93 25.47 -7.90 4.02
CA GLU A 93 26.76 -8.08 3.33
C GLU A 93 26.77 -7.30 2.01
N ALA A 94 27.87 -6.60 1.74
CA ALA A 94 28.10 -6.03 0.43
C ALA A 94 28.63 -7.11 -0.51
N VAL A 95 28.14 -7.11 -1.74
CA VAL A 95 28.52 -8.10 -2.75
C VAL A 95 29.10 -7.43 -3.99
N ASP A 96 30.03 -8.12 -4.68
CA ASP A 96 30.65 -7.65 -5.91
C ASP A 96 29.75 -7.89 -7.11
N ILE A 97 28.99 -6.91 -7.51
CA ILE A 97 28.00 -6.98 -8.58
C ILE A 97 28.70 -6.88 -9.95
N ALA A 98 28.39 -7.81 -10.83
CA ALA A 98 28.76 -7.77 -12.24
C ALA A 98 27.61 -7.24 -13.13
N SER A 99 26.37 -7.65 -12.84
CA SER A 99 25.18 -7.20 -13.57
C SER A 99 23.95 -7.24 -12.68
N GLU A 100 22.98 -6.39 -12.99
CA GLU A 100 21.73 -6.24 -12.25
C GLU A 100 20.56 -6.55 -13.16
N TYR A 101 19.60 -7.31 -12.66
CA TYR A 101 18.39 -7.74 -13.36
C TYR A 101 17.17 -7.43 -12.51
N TYR A 102 16.04 -7.28 -13.17
CA TYR A 102 14.73 -7.17 -12.53
C TYR A 102 13.96 -8.47 -12.69
N MET A 103 13.29 -8.90 -11.63
CA MET A 103 12.26 -9.92 -11.70
C MET A 103 11.13 -9.68 -10.72
N SER A 104 9.91 -9.98 -11.13
CA SER A 104 8.76 -9.98 -10.24
C SER A 104 7.70 -10.97 -10.69
N ILE A 105 6.88 -11.43 -9.75
CA ILE A 105 5.62 -12.11 -10.03
C ILE A 105 4.49 -11.28 -9.44
N LEU A 106 3.46 -11.06 -10.26
CA LEU A 106 2.25 -10.33 -9.88
C LEU A 106 1.03 -10.94 -10.57
N VAL A 107 -0.16 -10.56 -10.15
CA VAL A 107 -1.40 -10.93 -10.84
C VAL A 107 -1.67 -9.92 -11.96
N ASP A 108 -1.66 -10.35 -13.20
CA ASP A 108 -2.07 -9.53 -14.33
C ASP A 108 -3.60 -9.51 -14.44
N ARG A 109 -4.18 -8.32 -14.31
CA ARG A 109 -5.64 -8.14 -14.35
C ARG A 109 -6.25 -8.43 -15.73
N LYS A 110 -5.46 -8.28 -16.80
CA LYS A 110 -5.94 -8.51 -18.17
C LYS A 110 -6.07 -10.01 -18.48
N SER A 111 -5.01 -10.77 -18.23
CA SER A 111 -4.99 -12.22 -18.42
C SER A 111 -5.67 -12.97 -17.25
N LYS A 112 -5.86 -12.33 -16.09
CA LYS A 112 -6.35 -12.91 -14.83
C LYS A 112 -5.47 -14.08 -14.33
N CYS A 113 -4.20 -14.03 -14.67
CA CYS A 113 -3.20 -15.06 -14.35
C CYS A 113 -2.01 -14.44 -13.61
N PRO A 114 -1.24 -15.23 -12.87
CA PRO A 114 0.10 -14.84 -12.45
C PRO A 114 0.97 -14.53 -13.68
N MET A 115 1.77 -13.49 -13.58
CA MET A 115 2.69 -13.06 -14.63
C MET A 115 4.08 -12.89 -14.06
N LEU A 116 5.06 -13.54 -14.67
CA LEU A 116 6.48 -13.28 -14.42
C LEU A 116 6.93 -12.13 -15.32
N MET A 117 7.43 -11.06 -14.70
CA MET A 117 8.05 -9.94 -15.39
C MET A 117 9.56 -9.98 -15.19
N LEU A 118 10.31 -9.80 -16.26
CA LEU A 118 11.76 -9.85 -16.29
C LEU A 118 12.32 -8.66 -17.06
N SER A 119 13.49 -8.14 -16.64
CA SER A 119 14.24 -7.15 -17.41
C SER A 119 15.75 -7.30 -17.17
N ARG A 120 16.53 -7.09 -18.21
CA ARG A 120 18.00 -6.95 -18.12
C ARG A 120 18.42 -5.59 -17.53
N ALA A 121 17.46 -4.69 -17.25
CA ALA A 121 17.66 -3.41 -16.56
C ALA A 121 17.18 -3.52 -15.10
N GLY A 122 18.04 -3.98 -14.21
CA GLY A 122 17.79 -4.05 -12.78
C GLY A 122 18.25 -2.80 -12.04
N GLY A 123 17.89 -2.71 -10.74
CA GLY A 123 18.27 -1.58 -9.89
C GLY A 123 17.55 -0.26 -10.24
N MET A 124 16.67 -0.27 -11.22
CA MET A 124 15.92 0.89 -11.70
C MET A 124 14.44 0.80 -11.30
N ASP A 125 13.76 1.96 -11.37
CA ASP A 125 12.32 2.02 -11.23
C ASP A 125 11.65 1.36 -12.45
N ILE A 126 11.01 0.22 -12.24
CA ILE A 126 10.42 -0.58 -13.32
C ILE A 126 9.24 0.14 -14.00
N GLU A 127 8.52 1.02 -13.28
CA GLU A 127 7.43 1.82 -13.83
C GLU A 127 7.99 2.84 -14.83
N GLN A 128 9.17 3.40 -14.55
CA GLN A 128 9.88 4.25 -15.51
C GLN A 128 10.33 3.46 -16.74
N VAL A 129 10.90 2.27 -16.55
CA VAL A 129 11.29 1.39 -17.68
C VAL A 129 10.08 1.01 -18.51
N ALA A 130 8.95 0.70 -17.87
CA ALA A 130 7.70 0.36 -18.56
C ALA A 130 7.14 1.51 -19.40
N LYS A 131 7.39 2.75 -18.99
CA LYS A 131 6.93 3.97 -19.69
C LYS A 131 7.87 4.36 -20.84
N GLU A 132 9.17 4.31 -20.61
CA GLU A 132 10.18 4.82 -21.56
C GLU A 132 10.68 3.76 -22.55
N THR A 133 10.81 2.50 -22.10
CA THR A 133 11.38 1.38 -22.88
C THR A 133 10.64 0.07 -22.59
N PRO A 134 9.31 0.00 -22.87
CA PRO A 134 8.49 -1.18 -22.53
C PRO A 134 8.97 -2.47 -23.18
N GLU A 135 9.70 -2.39 -24.29
CA GLU A 135 10.31 -3.53 -25.00
C GLU A 135 11.43 -4.20 -24.20
N LYS A 136 11.96 -3.55 -23.16
CA LYS A 136 12.95 -4.13 -22.26
C LYS A 136 12.35 -5.02 -21.17
N ILE A 137 11.02 -5.07 -21.10
CA ILE A 137 10.30 -5.86 -20.10
C ILE A 137 9.69 -7.08 -20.79
N GLU A 138 10.21 -8.24 -20.47
CA GLU A 138 9.63 -9.52 -20.84
C GLU A 138 8.47 -9.86 -19.90
N LYS A 139 7.32 -10.23 -20.45
CA LYS A 139 6.10 -10.58 -19.72
C LYS A 139 5.70 -12.01 -20.08
N ILE A 140 5.72 -12.87 -19.09
CA ILE A 140 5.45 -14.31 -19.26
C ILE A 140 4.25 -14.66 -18.40
N VAL A 141 3.13 -14.94 -19.04
CA VAL A 141 1.90 -15.37 -18.36
C VAL A 141 2.08 -16.81 -17.90
N ILE A 142 1.74 -17.09 -16.65
CA ILE A 142 1.83 -18.41 -16.05
C ILE A 142 0.41 -18.95 -15.92
N ASP A 143 0.11 -20.07 -16.58
CA ASP A 143 -1.14 -20.79 -16.40
C ASP A 143 -1.24 -21.27 -14.94
N PRO A 144 -2.25 -20.88 -14.17
CA PRO A 144 -2.35 -21.23 -12.75
C PRO A 144 -2.57 -22.74 -12.50
N VAL A 145 -3.03 -23.50 -13.49
CA VAL A 145 -3.23 -24.95 -13.40
C VAL A 145 -1.92 -25.69 -13.63
N VAL A 146 -1.13 -25.24 -14.61
CA VAL A 146 0.17 -25.86 -14.96
C VAL A 146 1.28 -25.36 -14.02
N GLY A 147 1.21 -24.10 -13.63
CA GLY A 147 2.22 -23.43 -12.80
C GLY A 147 3.53 -23.16 -13.55
N MET A 148 4.58 -22.85 -12.80
CA MET A 148 5.94 -22.62 -13.32
C MET A 148 6.64 -23.96 -13.60
N SER A 149 6.40 -24.52 -14.77
CA SER A 149 7.08 -25.75 -15.21
C SER A 149 8.58 -25.51 -15.44
N ASP A 150 9.38 -26.60 -15.47
CA ASP A 150 10.83 -26.52 -15.80
C ASP A 150 11.07 -25.95 -17.20
N TYR A 151 10.18 -26.24 -18.13
CA TYR A 151 10.26 -25.71 -19.50
C TYR A 151 10.06 -24.18 -19.47
N LEU A 152 8.99 -23.71 -18.87
CA LEU A 152 8.67 -22.28 -18.80
C LEU A 152 9.74 -21.49 -18.04
N ALA A 153 10.21 -22.03 -16.91
CA ALA A 153 11.27 -21.40 -16.12
C ALA A 153 12.59 -21.30 -16.90
N ARG A 154 12.92 -22.32 -17.71
CA ARG A 154 14.10 -22.30 -18.56
C ARG A 154 13.96 -21.33 -19.73
N GLU A 155 12.81 -21.31 -20.39
CA GLU A 155 12.50 -20.33 -21.43
C GLU A 155 12.63 -18.89 -20.90
N ALA A 156 12.04 -18.63 -19.72
CA ALA A 156 12.14 -17.35 -19.02
C ALA A 156 13.60 -16.99 -18.68
N ALA A 157 14.40 -17.96 -18.23
CA ALA A 157 15.79 -17.72 -17.88
C ALA A 157 16.64 -17.30 -19.09
N PHE A 158 16.38 -17.83 -20.28
CA PHE A 158 17.06 -17.42 -21.51
C PHE A 158 16.70 -15.99 -21.96
N LYS A 159 15.62 -15.39 -21.45
CA LYS A 159 15.33 -13.97 -21.69
C LYS A 159 16.31 -13.04 -20.94
N LEU A 160 16.83 -13.49 -19.79
CA LEU A 160 17.79 -12.72 -18.99
C LEU A 160 19.25 -13.10 -19.26
N PHE A 161 19.53 -14.39 -19.47
CA PHE A 161 20.88 -14.93 -19.47
C PHE A 161 21.19 -15.66 -20.77
N ASP A 162 22.39 -15.42 -21.27
CA ASP A 162 22.88 -16.07 -22.48
C ASP A 162 23.74 -17.33 -22.13
N ASP A 163 24.31 -17.36 -20.91
CA ASP A 163 25.12 -18.47 -20.44
C ASP A 163 24.28 -19.51 -19.67
N MET A 164 24.50 -20.78 -20.01
CA MET A 164 23.82 -21.92 -19.39
C MET A 164 24.09 -22.07 -17.90
N ALA A 165 25.21 -21.56 -17.38
CA ALA A 165 25.53 -21.60 -15.96
C ALA A 165 24.56 -20.72 -15.17
N GLN A 166 24.23 -19.48 -15.66
CA GLN A 166 23.24 -18.60 -15.06
C GLN A 166 21.82 -19.12 -15.28
N VAL A 167 21.50 -19.65 -16.46
CA VAL A 167 20.19 -20.27 -16.74
C VAL A 167 19.88 -21.36 -15.72
N LYS A 168 20.86 -22.28 -15.45
CA LYS A 168 20.69 -23.35 -14.45
C LYS A 168 20.43 -22.82 -13.03
N GLN A 169 21.01 -21.68 -12.66
CA GLN A 169 20.76 -21.03 -11.37
C GLN A 169 19.42 -20.30 -11.33
N ALA A 170 19.00 -19.65 -12.42
CA ALA A 170 17.76 -18.88 -12.50
C ALA A 170 16.50 -19.76 -12.46
N VAL A 171 16.54 -20.95 -13.07
CA VAL A 171 15.39 -21.87 -13.11
C VAL A 171 14.84 -22.18 -11.72
N PRO A 172 15.61 -22.64 -10.73
CA PRO A 172 15.09 -22.85 -9.37
C PRO A 172 14.63 -21.55 -8.70
N ILE A 173 15.27 -20.40 -8.97
CA ILE A 173 14.84 -19.11 -8.44
C ILE A 173 13.42 -18.79 -8.92
N PHE A 174 13.15 -18.91 -10.23
CA PHE A 174 11.83 -18.62 -10.80
C PHE A 174 10.76 -19.58 -10.32
N LYS A 175 11.08 -20.85 -10.16
CA LYS A 175 10.16 -21.86 -9.61
C LYS A 175 9.83 -21.58 -8.14
N ASN A 176 10.85 -21.25 -7.35
CA ASN A 176 10.71 -21.05 -5.92
C ASN A 176 9.97 -19.76 -5.59
N ILE A 177 10.21 -18.67 -6.33
CA ILE A 177 9.45 -17.42 -6.12
C ILE A 177 7.98 -17.60 -6.56
N TYR A 178 7.70 -18.37 -7.62
CA TYR A 178 6.34 -18.70 -8.02
C TYR A 178 5.64 -19.56 -6.95
N LYS A 179 6.33 -20.56 -6.41
CA LYS A 179 5.83 -21.38 -5.31
C LYS A 179 5.51 -20.54 -4.08
N LEU A 180 6.43 -19.66 -3.66
CA LEU A 180 6.22 -18.72 -2.58
C LEU A 180 5.01 -17.83 -2.84
N PHE A 181 4.93 -17.24 -4.05
CA PHE A 181 3.85 -16.36 -4.46
C PHE A 181 2.48 -17.02 -4.33
N THR A 182 2.34 -18.27 -4.81
CA THR A 182 1.08 -19.00 -4.79
C THR A 182 0.74 -19.57 -3.40
N GLU A 183 1.72 -20.14 -2.69
CA GLU A 183 1.48 -20.76 -1.38
C GLU A 183 1.21 -19.74 -0.26
N LYS A 184 1.65 -18.48 -0.42
CA LYS A 184 1.44 -17.41 0.55
C LYS A 184 0.40 -16.38 0.11
N ASP A 185 -0.32 -16.63 -0.97
CA ASP A 185 -1.28 -15.68 -1.55
C ASP A 185 -0.69 -14.28 -1.70
N ALA A 186 0.51 -14.19 -2.25
CA ALA A 186 1.10 -12.91 -2.54
C ALA A 186 0.41 -12.27 -3.76
N SER A 187 0.26 -10.95 -3.72
CA SER A 187 -0.17 -10.15 -4.87
C SER A 187 1.02 -9.57 -5.64
N LEU A 188 2.20 -9.53 -5.00
CA LEU A 188 3.49 -9.14 -5.58
C LEU A 188 4.61 -9.88 -4.85
N ALA A 189 5.56 -10.44 -5.62
CA ALA A 189 6.87 -10.86 -5.14
C ALA A 189 7.91 -10.34 -6.13
N GLU A 190 8.79 -9.43 -5.68
CA GLU A 190 9.72 -8.67 -6.53
C GLU A 190 11.14 -8.77 -5.99
N ILE A 191 12.10 -8.95 -6.89
CA ILE A 191 13.54 -8.85 -6.66
C ILE A 191 14.08 -7.74 -7.57
N ASN A 192 14.52 -6.64 -7.00
CA ASN A 192 15.05 -5.50 -7.75
C ASN A 192 16.19 -4.79 -7.00
N PRO A 193 17.45 -5.20 -7.26
CA PRO A 193 17.87 -6.14 -8.30
C PRO A 193 18.05 -7.61 -7.85
N LEU A 194 17.87 -8.53 -8.80
CA LEU A 194 18.55 -9.80 -8.81
C LEU A 194 19.92 -9.56 -9.43
N VAL A 195 20.98 -9.88 -8.72
CA VAL A 195 22.33 -9.58 -9.19
C VAL A 195 23.08 -10.84 -9.62
N MET A 196 23.88 -10.70 -10.67
CA MET A 196 24.95 -11.62 -10.98
C MET A 196 26.23 -11.09 -10.35
N LEU A 197 26.87 -11.90 -9.53
CA LEU A 197 28.15 -11.57 -8.91
C LEU A 197 29.33 -11.81 -9.85
N LYS A 198 30.49 -11.27 -9.52
CA LYS A 198 31.71 -11.48 -10.34
C LYS A 198 32.14 -12.94 -10.43
N ASP A 199 31.77 -13.78 -9.48
CA ASP A 199 32.00 -15.23 -9.51
C ASP A 199 30.97 -16.00 -10.34
N GLY A 200 29.99 -15.28 -10.96
CA GLY A 200 28.95 -15.86 -11.80
C GLY A 200 27.73 -16.39 -11.02
N SER A 201 27.69 -16.28 -9.70
CA SER A 201 26.54 -16.68 -8.90
C SER A 201 25.42 -15.62 -8.95
N LEU A 202 24.15 -16.06 -8.79
CA LEU A 202 22.99 -15.19 -8.71
C LEU A 202 22.58 -14.99 -7.27
N LYS A 203 22.21 -13.74 -6.90
CA LYS A 203 21.76 -13.39 -5.55
C LYS A 203 20.69 -12.31 -5.57
N ALA A 204 19.66 -12.44 -4.73
CA ALA A 204 18.66 -11.41 -4.47
C ALA A 204 19.14 -10.49 -3.35
N ILE A 205 19.46 -9.24 -3.68
CA ILE A 205 19.98 -8.28 -2.70
C ILE A 205 18.96 -7.25 -2.24
N ASP A 206 17.79 -7.21 -2.89
CA ASP A 206 16.60 -6.51 -2.42
C ASP A 206 15.37 -7.40 -2.61
N ALA A 207 14.35 -7.20 -1.80
CA ALA A 207 13.15 -8.00 -1.78
C ALA A 207 11.93 -7.14 -1.43
N LYS A 208 10.87 -7.31 -2.19
CA LYS A 208 9.58 -6.66 -1.92
C LYS A 208 8.47 -7.68 -2.06
N MET A 209 7.62 -7.77 -1.05
CA MET A 209 6.42 -8.62 -1.09
C MET A 209 5.20 -7.86 -0.64
N THR A 210 4.09 -8.19 -1.28
CA THR A 210 2.74 -7.77 -0.88
C THR A 210 1.85 -9.00 -0.89
N PHE A 211 1.10 -9.20 0.17
CA PHE A 211 0.17 -10.31 0.34
C PHE A 211 -1.27 -9.84 0.11
N ASP A 212 -2.15 -10.75 -0.27
CA ASP A 212 -3.59 -10.48 -0.35
C ASP A 212 -4.18 -10.39 1.06
N ASP A 213 -4.73 -9.23 1.42
CA ASP A 213 -5.36 -9.01 2.73
C ASP A 213 -6.55 -9.94 2.96
N ASN A 214 -7.22 -10.37 1.90
CA ASN A 214 -8.35 -11.29 2.00
C ASN A 214 -7.94 -12.73 2.30
N ALA A 215 -6.65 -13.06 2.17
CA ALA A 215 -6.10 -14.38 2.44
C ALA A 215 -5.40 -14.49 3.82
N LEU A 216 -5.23 -13.37 4.55
CA LEU A 216 -4.50 -13.35 5.82
C LEU A 216 -5.07 -14.29 6.87
N PHE A 217 -6.39 -14.58 6.83
CA PHE A 217 -7.01 -15.50 7.77
C PHE A 217 -6.43 -16.93 7.72
N ARG A 218 -5.83 -17.33 6.60
CA ARG A 218 -5.17 -18.64 6.43
C ARG A 218 -3.64 -18.58 6.51
N HIS A 219 -3.07 -17.38 6.71
CA HIS A 219 -1.63 -17.14 6.86
C HIS A 219 -1.32 -16.37 8.15
N PRO A 220 -1.45 -17.01 9.33
CA PRO A 220 -1.19 -16.34 10.61
C PRO A 220 0.27 -15.86 10.72
N ASP A 221 1.23 -16.59 10.17
CA ASP A 221 2.64 -16.22 10.10
C ASP A 221 2.90 -14.93 9.30
N VAL A 222 2.06 -14.64 8.31
CA VAL A 222 2.09 -13.38 7.54
C VAL A 222 1.35 -12.30 8.32
N ALA A 223 0.18 -12.60 8.87
CA ALA A 223 -0.64 -11.65 9.59
C ALA A 223 0.07 -11.04 10.82
N GLU A 224 0.91 -11.82 11.52
CA GLU A 224 1.74 -11.36 12.64
C GLU A 224 2.81 -10.32 12.24
N LEU A 225 3.17 -10.25 10.96
CA LEU A 225 4.14 -9.28 10.45
C LEU A 225 3.52 -7.92 10.10
N PHE A 226 2.21 -7.76 10.32
CA PHE A 226 1.50 -6.54 9.98
C PHE A 226 1.95 -5.37 10.86
N GLU A 227 2.61 -4.40 10.25
CA GLU A 227 3.01 -3.14 10.87
C GLU A 227 2.30 -1.99 10.15
N PRO A 228 1.04 -1.67 10.53
CA PRO A 228 0.24 -0.67 9.83
C PRO A 228 0.79 0.74 10.04
N THR A 229 0.75 1.54 8.98
CA THR A 229 0.83 2.98 9.08
C THR A 229 -0.37 3.53 9.88
N GLU A 230 -0.33 4.80 10.27
CA GLU A 230 -1.47 5.41 10.94
C GLU A 230 -2.72 5.41 10.05
N GLU A 231 -2.56 5.62 8.75
CA GLU A 231 -3.64 5.58 7.76
C GLU A 231 -4.22 4.16 7.63
N GLU A 232 -3.37 3.15 7.48
CA GLU A 232 -3.80 1.74 7.40
C GLU A 232 -4.48 1.26 8.69
N ARG A 233 -4.10 1.80 9.86
CA ARG A 233 -4.82 1.54 11.12
C ARG A 233 -6.24 2.08 11.08
N LYS A 234 -6.42 3.32 10.62
CA LYS A 234 -7.75 3.95 10.48
C LYS A 234 -8.62 3.18 9.49
N GLU A 235 -8.05 2.76 8.34
CA GLU A 235 -8.76 1.95 7.35
C GLU A 235 -9.20 0.60 7.94
N ARG A 236 -8.34 -0.04 8.73
CA ARG A 236 -8.65 -1.31 9.38
C ARG A 236 -9.71 -1.14 10.48
N GLU A 237 -9.56 -0.13 11.35
CA GLU A 237 -10.58 0.19 12.35
C GLU A 237 -11.95 0.47 11.71
N ALA A 238 -11.98 1.17 10.58
CA ALA A 238 -13.19 1.39 9.81
C ALA A 238 -13.78 0.07 9.29
N LYS A 239 -12.94 -0.82 8.75
CA LYS A 239 -13.34 -2.14 8.27
C LYS A 239 -13.92 -3.01 9.37
N ASP A 240 -13.30 -3.01 10.56
CA ASP A 240 -13.78 -3.76 11.73
C ASP A 240 -15.16 -3.26 12.22
N LYS A 241 -15.47 -1.98 11.99
CA LYS A 241 -16.79 -1.36 12.24
C LYS A 241 -17.79 -1.58 11.07
N GLY A 242 -17.38 -2.28 10.01
CA GLY A 242 -18.20 -2.58 8.84
C GLY A 242 -18.36 -1.41 7.88
N PHE A 243 -17.37 -0.51 7.81
CA PHE A 243 -17.24 0.55 6.82
C PHE A 243 -16.23 0.20 5.74
N SER A 244 -16.45 0.73 4.53
CA SER A 244 -15.42 0.81 3.50
C SER A 244 -14.84 2.23 3.50
N TYR A 245 -13.61 2.38 3.97
CA TYR A 245 -12.92 3.68 4.11
C TYR A 245 -11.57 3.67 3.42
N VAL A 246 -11.26 4.75 2.70
CA VAL A 246 -9.93 5.01 2.12
C VAL A 246 -9.64 6.50 2.30
N ASN A 247 -8.46 6.84 2.82
CA ASN A 247 -7.98 8.22 2.92
C ASN A 247 -7.47 8.70 1.56
N LEU A 248 -7.84 9.92 1.15
CA LEU A 248 -7.45 10.54 -0.12
C LEU A 248 -6.71 11.88 0.07
N GLY A 249 -6.62 12.37 1.31
CA GLY A 249 -5.82 13.55 1.67
C GLY A 249 -6.40 14.90 1.25
N GLY A 250 -7.65 14.97 0.82
CA GLY A 250 -8.33 16.23 0.49
C GLY A 250 -8.91 16.94 1.71
N SER A 251 -9.78 17.95 1.47
CA SER A 251 -10.38 18.79 2.50
C SER A 251 -11.88 18.61 2.71
N ILE A 252 -12.55 17.82 1.86
CA ILE A 252 -13.99 17.57 1.95
C ILE A 252 -14.21 16.13 2.35
N GLY A 253 -14.60 15.90 3.61
CA GLY A 253 -14.98 14.59 4.13
C GLY A 253 -16.27 14.11 3.48
N CYS A 254 -16.29 12.86 3.02
CA CYS A 254 -17.44 12.26 2.34
C CYS A 254 -18.02 11.11 3.16
N MET A 255 -19.33 11.10 3.38
CA MET A 255 -20.10 9.98 3.94
C MET A 255 -21.26 9.62 3.01
N VAL A 256 -21.31 8.41 2.54
CA VAL A 256 -22.34 7.95 1.60
C VAL A 256 -22.82 6.54 1.95
N ASN A 257 -23.95 6.14 1.38
CA ASN A 257 -24.43 4.76 1.43
C ASN A 257 -24.37 4.12 0.04
N GLY A 258 -23.27 3.44 -0.22
CA GLY A 258 -23.03 2.71 -1.46
C GLY A 258 -21.81 3.21 -2.25
N ALA A 259 -20.96 2.28 -2.65
CA ALA A 259 -19.69 2.58 -3.30
C ALA A 259 -19.82 3.37 -4.62
N GLY A 260 -20.83 3.07 -5.43
CA GLY A 260 -21.09 3.82 -6.67
C GLY A 260 -21.47 5.28 -6.40
N LEU A 261 -22.27 5.52 -5.36
CA LEU A 261 -22.64 6.87 -4.96
C LEU A 261 -21.42 7.63 -4.38
N ALA A 262 -20.53 6.93 -3.66
CA ALA A 262 -19.30 7.52 -3.16
C ALA A 262 -18.41 8.00 -4.31
N MET A 263 -18.17 7.17 -5.32
CA MET A 263 -17.39 7.57 -6.50
C MET A 263 -18.02 8.76 -7.22
N ALA A 264 -19.34 8.72 -7.49
CA ALA A 264 -20.03 9.83 -8.12
C ALA A 264 -20.00 11.13 -7.29
N THR A 265 -20.04 11.02 -5.96
CA THR A 265 -19.92 12.18 -5.05
C THR A 265 -18.53 12.79 -5.13
N MET A 266 -17.47 11.97 -5.13
CA MET A 266 -16.09 12.43 -5.28
C MET A 266 -15.85 13.07 -6.65
N ASP A 267 -16.37 12.50 -7.73
CA ASP A 267 -16.31 13.08 -9.07
C ASP A 267 -16.99 14.46 -9.13
N MET A 268 -18.13 14.61 -8.46
CA MET A 268 -18.84 15.89 -8.37
C MET A 268 -18.03 16.94 -7.61
N ILE A 269 -17.39 16.56 -6.49
CA ILE A 269 -16.48 17.45 -5.75
C ILE A 269 -15.33 17.91 -6.65
N LYS A 270 -14.70 16.97 -7.36
CA LYS A 270 -13.62 17.27 -8.31
C LYS A 270 -14.07 18.19 -9.44
N LEU A 271 -15.25 17.96 -10.01
CA LEU A 271 -15.82 18.78 -11.08
C LEU A 271 -15.95 20.27 -10.68
N TYR A 272 -16.30 20.53 -9.41
CA TYR A 272 -16.38 21.89 -8.88
C TYR A 272 -15.05 22.43 -8.33
N GLY A 273 -13.95 21.70 -8.50
CA GLY A 273 -12.59 22.12 -8.12
C GLY A 273 -12.33 21.99 -6.62
N GLY A 274 -12.97 21.04 -5.95
CA GLY A 274 -12.68 20.62 -4.58
C GLY A 274 -11.84 19.33 -4.55
N GLU A 275 -11.39 18.98 -3.34
CA GLU A 275 -10.58 17.78 -3.09
C GLU A 275 -11.27 16.90 -2.05
N PRO A 276 -11.75 15.67 -2.42
CA PRO A 276 -12.32 14.75 -1.46
C PRO A 276 -11.24 14.25 -0.49
N ALA A 277 -11.55 14.26 0.81
CA ALA A 277 -10.65 13.81 1.86
C ALA A 277 -10.59 12.29 1.96
N ASN A 278 -11.69 11.62 1.61
CA ASN A 278 -11.84 10.18 1.76
C ASN A 278 -12.92 9.60 0.87
N PHE A 279 -12.83 8.29 0.65
CA PHE A 279 -13.95 7.44 0.32
C PHE A 279 -14.51 6.87 1.63
N LEU A 280 -15.81 6.96 1.87
CA LEU A 280 -16.48 6.30 2.99
C LEU A 280 -17.88 5.85 2.59
N ASP A 281 -18.05 4.54 2.55
CA ASP A 281 -19.34 3.88 2.37
C ASP A 281 -19.79 3.25 3.70
N ILE A 282 -20.90 3.75 4.26
CA ILE A 282 -21.47 3.25 5.51
C ILE A 282 -22.45 2.09 5.31
N GLY A 283 -22.69 1.68 4.04
CA GLY A 283 -23.68 0.68 3.68
C GLY A 283 -25.13 1.15 3.87
N GLY A 284 -26.06 0.22 3.86
CA GLY A 284 -27.51 0.49 3.94
C GLY A 284 -28.06 0.65 5.37
N SER A 285 -27.29 1.23 6.31
CA SER A 285 -27.71 1.35 7.70
C SER A 285 -28.10 2.79 8.06
N SER A 286 -29.24 2.96 8.73
CA SER A 286 -29.67 4.21 9.36
C SER A 286 -29.40 4.24 10.88
N ASN A 287 -28.66 3.25 11.42
CA ASN A 287 -28.37 3.16 12.84
C ASN A 287 -27.57 4.39 13.31
N PRO A 288 -28.07 5.18 14.29
CA PRO A 288 -27.38 6.35 14.82
C PRO A 288 -25.96 6.08 15.31
N GLU A 289 -25.72 4.93 15.95
CA GLU A 289 -24.38 4.56 16.44
C GLU A 289 -23.37 4.44 15.30
N LYS A 290 -23.78 3.83 14.18
CA LYS A 290 -22.93 3.78 12.97
C LYS A 290 -22.63 5.16 12.41
N ILE A 291 -23.62 6.05 12.41
CA ILE A 291 -23.44 7.45 11.96
C ILE A 291 -22.45 8.17 12.87
N VAL A 292 -22.56 7.99 14.19
CA VAL A 292 -21.60 8.55 15.17
C VAL A 292 -20.18 8.07 14.88
N GLU A 293 -19.99 6.77 14.70
CA GLU A 293 -18.66 6.20 14.43
C GLU A 293 -18.08 6.65 13.09
N ALA A 294 -18.92 6.74 12.05
CA ALA A 294 -18.50 7.28 10.74
C ALA A 294 -18.08 8.76 10.85
N MET A 295 -18.85 9.57 11.57
CA MET A 295 -18.51 10.97 11.79
C MET A 295 -17.24 11.15 12.62
N LYS A 296 -17.05 10.37 13.69
CA LYS A 296 -15.80 10.38 14.46
C LYS A 296 -14.59 10.07 13.57
N LEU A 297 -14.73 9.09 12.66
CA LEU A 297 -13.68 8.74 11.71
C LEU A 297 -13.33 9.92 10.80
N LEU A 298 -14.34 10.58 10.21
CA LEU A 298 -14.13 11.75 9.34
C LEU A 298 -13.49 12.93 10.10
N LEU A 299 -14.01 13.25 11.29
CA LEU A 299 -13.55 14.37 12.10
C LEU A 299 -12.18 14.13 12.76
N SER A 300 -11.69 12.89 12.75
CA SER A 300 -10.33 12.58 13.20
C SER A 300 -9.25 13.04 12.23
N ASP A 301 -9.62 13.33 10.97
CA ASP A 301 -8.70 13.88 9.98
C ASP A 301 -8.68 15.41 10.07
N LYS A 302 -7.55 15.95 10.50
CA LYS A 302 -7.35 17.40 10.69
C LYS A 302 -7.40 18.22 9.39
N HIS A 303 -7.33 17.58 8.23
CA HIS A 303 -7.42 18.23 6.92
C HIS A 303 -8.87 18.44 6.49
N VAL A 304 -9.82 17.76 7.10
CA VAL A 304 -11.25 17.92 6.80
C VAL A 304 -11.75 19.27 7.27
N LYS A 305 -12.22 20.08 6.32
CA LYS A 305 -12.77 21.41 6.54
C LYS A 305 -14.29 21.46 6.41
N VAL A 306 -14.86 20.56 5.63
CA VAL A 306 -16.31 20.42 5.37
C VAL A 306 -16.64 18.95 5.28
N VAL A 307 -17.80 18.52 5.77
CA VAL A 307 -18.32 17.16 5.56
C VAL A 307 -19.51 17.22 4.60
N LEU A 308 -19.47 16.38 3.58
CA LEU A 308 -20.58 16.14 2.66
C LEU A 308 -21.18 14.75 2.93
N ILE A 309 -22.42 14.73 3.41
CA ILE A 309 -23.24 13.54 3.63
C ILE A 309 -24.19 13.41 2.46
N ASN A 310 -24.05 12.36 1.65
CA ASN A 310 -24.88 12.13 0.48
C ASN A 310 -25.53 10.74 0.54
N ILE A 311 -26.82 10.71 0.84
CA ILE A 311 -27.57 9.48 1.05
C ILE A 311 -28.61 9.30 -0.04
N PHE A 312 -28.64 8.11 -0.60
CA PHE A 312 -29.70 7.64 -1.49
C PHE A 312 -30.55 6.60 -0.75
N GLY A 313 -31.77 7.01 -0.39
CA GLY A 313 -32.73 6.14 0.28
C GLY A 313 -33.32 5.13 -0.69
N GLY A 314 -33.11 3.87 -0.36
CA GLY A 314 -33.79 2.73 -0.98
C GLY A 314 -34.48 1.93 0.13
N ILE A 315 -33.86 0.83 0.55
CA ILE A 315 -34.22 0.12 1.79
C ILE A 315 -33.97 1.02 3.01
N THR A 316 -32.86 1.76 3.01
CA THR A 316 -32.58 2.82 3.98
C THR A 316 -33.53 3.98 3.73
N ARG A 317 -34.25 4.44 4.75
CA ARG A 317 -35.20 5.55 4.66
C ARG A 317 -34.53 6.87 5.03
N CYS A 318 -34.86 7.93 4.33
CA CYS A 318 -34.29 9.26 4.56
C CYS A 318 -34.67 9.86 5.92
N ASP A 319 -35.89 9.63 6.41
CA ASP A 319 -36.35 10.04 7.73
C ASP A 319 -35.59 9.34 8.86
N ASP A 320 -35.31 8.04 8.74
CA ASP A 320 -34.49 7.30 9.71
C ASP A 320 -33.06 7.82 9.75
N VAL A 321 -32.47 8.11 8.58
CA VAL A 321 -31.14 8.70 8.48
C VAL A 321 -31.10 10.10 9.10
N ALA A 322 -32.09 10.94 8.81
CA ALA A 322 -32.18 12.29 9.37
C ALA A 322 -32.27 12.26 10.90
N ASN A 323 -33.12 11.38 11.46
CA ASN A 323 -33.19 11.17 12.91
C ASN A 323 -31.86 10.64 13.47
N GLY A 324 -31.24 9.67 12.79
CA GLY A 324 -29.94 9.14 13.17
C GLY A 324 -28.84 10.20 13.19
N LEU A 325 -28.83 11.13 12.23
CA LEU A 325 -27.93 12.27 12.21
C LEU A 325 -28.17 13.20 13.41
N LEU A 326 -29.43 13.56 13.69
CA LEU A 326 -29.76 14.41 14.85
C LEU A 326 -29.31 13.78 16.17
N GLU A 327 -29.52 12.47 16.35
CA GLU A 327 -29.04 11.76 17.55
C GLU A 327 -27.50 11.73 17.61
N ALA A 328 -26.84 11.52 16.47
CA ALA A 328 -25.37 11.54 16.39
C ALA A 328 -24.81 12.92 16.80
N PHE A 329 -25.44 14.00 16.35
CA PHE A 329 -25.00 15.38 16.65
C PHE A 329 -25.39 15.88 18.05
N LYS A 330 -26.12 15.11 18.84
CA LYS A 330 -26.24 15.37 20.29
C LYS A 330 -24.95 15.02 21.06
N VAL A 331 -24.13 14.15 20.52
CA VAL A 331 -22.90 13.65 21.15
C VAL A 331 -21.63 14.06 20.43
N ILE A 332 -21.76 14.59 19.21
CA ILE A 332 -20.64 15.08 18.41
C ILE A 332 -20.66 16.61 18.42
N GLU A 333 -19.65 17.21 19.04
CA GLU A 333 -19.39 18.65 18.97
C GLU A 333 -18.41 18.93 17.85
N THR A 334 -18.81 19.76 16.87
CA THR A 334 -17.95 20.18 15.77
C THR A 334 -18.39 21.51 15.19
N ASP A 335 -17.42 22.36 14.87
CA ASP A 335 -17.64 23.61 14.14
C ASP A 335 -17.49 23.43 12.62
N ILE A 336 -17.14 22.22 12.17
CA ILE A 336 -16.98 21.91 10.76
C ILE A 336 -18.35 21.96 10.07
N PRO A 337 -18.52 22.75 9.00
CA PRO A 337 -19.78 22.82 8.25
C PRO A 337 -20.15 21.47 7.65
N ILE A 338 -21.43 21.15 7.69
CA ILE A 338 -21.97 19.89 7.20
C ILE A 338 -23.00 20.18 6.12
N VAL A 339 -22.77 19.61 4.95
CA VAL A 339 -23.70 19.62 3.82
C VAL A 339 -24.37 18.26 3.73
N ILE A 340 -25.70 18.22 3.69
CA ILE A 340 -26.47 16.98 3.66
C ILE A 340 -27.37 16.96 2.44
N ARG A 341 -27.32 15.86 1.71
CA ARG A 341 -28.29 15.56 0.66
C ARG A 341 -28.93 14.20 0.96
N LEU A 342 -30.25 14.23 1.10
CA LEU A 342 -31.09 13.03 1.22
C LEU A 342 -31.99 12.95 -0.01
N THR A 343 -32.10 11.77 -0.64
CA THR A 343 -33.05 11.54 -1.74
C THR A 343 -33.53 10.09 -1.71
N GLY A 344 -34.73 9.83 -2.23
CA GLY A 344 -35.33 8.51 -2.28
C GLY A 344 -36.46 8.32 -1.25
N THR A 345 -36.56 7.12 -0.64
CA THR A 345 -37.67 6.77 0.27
C THR A 345 -37.76 7.75 1.44
N ASN A 346 -38.92 8.38 1.61
CA ASN A 346 -39.21 9.39 2.66
C ASN A 346 -38.29 10.62 2.60
N GLU A 347 -37.99 11.07 1.39
CA GLU A 347 -37.11 12.24 1.16
C GLU A 347 -37.68 13.52 1.76
N ALA A 348 -38.99 13.77 1.58
CA ALA A 348 -39.67 14.97 2.07
C ALA A 348 -39.67 15.02 3.62
N GLU A 349 -39.97 13.91 4.26
CA GLU A 349 -39.95 13.75 5.71
C GLU A 349 -38.55 13.92 6.27
N GLY A 350 -37.55 13.30 5.64
CA GLY A 350 -36.13 13.43 6.04
C GLY A 350 -35.63 14.87 5.93
N ARG A 351 -35.99 15.59 4.87
CA ARG A 351 -35.66 17.01 4.73
C ARG A 351 -36.35 17.87 5.76
N ALA A 352 -37.64 17.65 6.05
CA ALA A 352 -38.39 18.39 7.06
C ALA A 352 -37.77 18.22 8.47
N ILE A 353 -37.25 17.04 8.80
CA ILE A 353 -36.54 16.79 10.06
C ILE A 353 -35.25 17.64 10.16
N LEU A 354 -34.57 17.91 9.04
CA LEU A 354 -33.34 18.69 9.00
C LEU A 354 -33.60 20.21 8.89
N GLU A 355 -34.83 20.64 8.60
CA GLU A 355 -35.20 22.05 8.55
C GLU A 355 -35.02 22.72 9.93
N GLY A 356 -34.42 23.92 9.93
CA GLY A 356 -34.15 24.68 11.18
C GLY A 356 -32.93 24.19 11.97
N THR A 357 -32.22 23.20 11.48
CA THR A 357 -30.92 22.78 12.03
C THR A 357 -29.79 23.65 11.47
N HIS A 358 -28.57 23.43 12.00
CA HIS A 358 -27.35 24.09 11.48
C HIS A 358 -26.79 23.48 10.21
N PHE A 359 -27.43 22.42 9.68
CA PHE A 359 -26.99 21.75 8.48
C PHE A 359 -27.34 22.50 7.20
N THR A 360 -26.46 22.45 6.20
CA THR A 360 -26.74 22.98 4.87
C THR A 360 -27.37 21.87 4.03
N VAL A 361 -28.65 21.99 3.68
CA VAL A 361 -29.34 20.96 2.90
C VAL A 361 -29.15 21.20 1.41
N GLY A 362 -28.74 20.16 0.68
CA GLY A 362 -28.62 20.12 -0.78
C GLY A 362 -29.87 19.54 -1.44
N THR A 363 -30.29 20.15 -2.54
CA THR A 363 -31.48 19.72 -3.32
C THR A 363 -31.16 18.65 -4.37
N SER A 364 -29.91 18.62 -4.81
CA SER A 364 -29.38 17.64 -5.77
C SER A 364 -27.94 17.30 -5.41
N MET A 365 -27.40 16.24 -6.01
CA MET A 365 -25.97 15.89 -5.82
C MET A 365 -25.05 17.00 -6.33
N ALA A 366 -25.39 17.65 -7.44
CA ALA A 366 -24.66 18.79 -7.99
C ALA A 366 -24.70 19.98 -7.02
N ASP A 367 -25.87 20.34 -6.48
CA ASP A 367 -26.05 21.43 -5.51
C ASP A 367 -25.29 21.18 -4.21
N ALA A 368 -25.38 19.96 -3.68
CA ALA A 368 -24.67 19.58 -2.46
C ALA A 368 -23.14 19.60 -2.65
N GLY A 369 -22.65 19.06 -3.78
CA GLY A 369 -21.22 19.09 -4.12
C GLY A 369 -20.70 20.52 -4.28
N HIS A 370 -21.44 21.39 -4.98
CA HIS A 370 -21.09 22.80 -5.15
C HIS A 370 -21.03 23.55 -3.80
N LYS A 371 -22.06 23.39 -2.95
CA LYS A 371 -22.10 23.96 -1.60
C LYS A 371 -20.92 23.52 -0.73
N ALA A 372 -20.60 22.24 -0.76
CA ALA A 372 -19.46 21.70 0.00
C ALA A 372 -18.12 22.31 -0.45
N VAL A 373 -17.93 22.43 -1.77
CA VAL A 373 -16.72 23.05 -2.34
C VAL A 373 -16.65 24.55 -2.02
N GLU A 374 -17.77 25.28 -2.14
CA GLU A 374 -17.79 26.71 -1.77
C GLU A 374 -17.45 26.93 -0.29
N LEU A 375 -17.99 26.11 0.61
CA LEU A 375 -17.68 26.21 2.05
C LEU A 375 -16.21 25.88 2.32
N SER A 376 -15.67 24.85 1.67
CA SER A 376 -14.26 24.45 1.88
C SER A 376 -13.25 25.50 1.40
N LYS A 377 -13.62 26.35 0.44
CA LYS A 377 -12.77 27.46 -0.06
C LYS A 377 -12.78 28.70 0.85
N LYS A 378 -13.76 28.82 1.74
CA LYS A 378 -13.90 29.95 2.68
C LYS A 378 -13.15 29.71 4.00
N LEU A 379 -12.77 28.45 4.27
CA LEU A 379 -12.03 27.99 5.44
C LEU A 379 -10.57 27.67 5.10
#